data_ec02c3c076865db293b2bc8a310a66f1
#
_entry.id   ec02c3c076865db293b2bc8a310a66f1
#
_cell.length_a   1.000
_cell.length_b   1.000
_cell.length_c   1.000
_cell.angle_alpha   90.00
_cell.angle_beta   90.00
_cell.angle_gamma   90.00
#
_symmetry.space_group_name_H-M   'P 1'
#
loop_
_entity.id
_entity.type
_entity.pdbx_description
1 polymer ?
#
loop_
_entity_poly.entity_id
_entity_poly.type
_entity_poly.pdbx_seq_one_letter_code
_entity_poly.pdbx_strand_id
1 'polypeptide(L)'
;MLFRSCIVGPNGCGKSNVADAVRWVLGEQSARALRGGNMQDVIFGGTQSRKPQSSCEVTLVFDNTNKIFDLDVAEVAMTRRLDRNGNSGYFINGQASRLKDIVRLFHGIGLGKAGYSIIGQGKVEQIMNAKPEDRRLIFEEATGLMVYKSRKEEIERDRKSTRLNSSHRHTSRMPSSA
;
A
#
# COMPACT_ATOMS: atom_id res chain seq x y z
N MET A 1 3.08 -26.60 -3.51
CA MET A 1 2.83 -27.01 -2.10
C MET A 1 2.47 -25.77 -1.32
N LEU A 2 1.27 -25.70 -0.73
CA LEU A 2 0.85 -24.51 0.06
C LEU A 2 1.37 -24.67 1.49
N PHE A 3 2.36 -23.90 1.86
CA PHE A 3 2.82 -23.81 3.25
C PHE A 3 1.87 -22.93 4.05
N ARG A 4 1.43 -23.42 5.20
CA ARG A 4 0.68 -22.65 6.19
C ARG A 4 1.56 -22.51 7.43
N SER A 5 1.82 -21.27 7.84
CA SER A 5 2.64 -20.96 9.02
C SER A 5 1.78 -20.30 10.08
N CYS A 6 1.97 -20.69 11.34
CA CYS A 6 1.32 -20.07 12.49
C CYS A 6 2.36 -19.37 13.35
N ILE A 7 2.06 -18.14 13.79
CA ILE A 7 2.88 -17.40 14.75
C ILE A 7 2.17 -17.48 16.11
N VAL A 8 2.81 -18.14 17.06
CA VAL A 8 2.29 -18.33 18.42
C VAL A 8 3.20 -17.65 19.45
N GLY A 9 2.63 -17.28 20.57
CA GLY A 9 3.38 -16.63 21.66
C GLY A 9 2.45 -15.95 22.67
N PRO A 10 2.94 -15.53 23.84
CA PRO A 10 2.15 -14.84 24.87
C PRO A 10 1.66 -13.47 24.41
N ASN A 11 0.77 -12.87 25.20
CA ASN A 11 0.30 -11.51 24.94
C ASN A 11 1.48 -10.52 25.06
N GLY A 12 1.54 -9.53 24.16
CA GLY A 12 2.61 -8.53 24.14
C GLY A 12 3.90 -8.94 23.41
N CYS A 13 4.06 -10.20 22.94
CA CYS A 13 5.28 -10.64 22.25
C CYS A 13 5.43 -10.12 20.79
N GLY A 14 4.51 -9.30 20.30
CA GLY A 14 4.65 -8.68 18.97
C GLY A 14 4.01 -9.42 17.80
N LYS A 15 3.19 -10.47 18.04
CA LYS A 15 2.50 -11.22 16.95
C LYS A 15 1.76 -10.29 15.97
N SER A 16 1.00 -9.34 16.52
CA SER A 16 0.25 -8.38 15.71
C SER A 16 1.15 -7.38 14.96
N ASN A 17 2.36 -7.12 15.48
CA ASN A 17 3.32 -6.23 14.82
C ASN A 17 3.82 -6.83 13.49
N VAL A 18 3.88 -8.17 13.39
CA VAL A 18 4.23 -8.82 12.12
C VAL A 18 3.18 -8.54 11.05
N ALA A 19 1.90 -8.66 11.40
CA ALA A 19 0.81 -8.34 10.47
C ALA A 19 0.80 -6.84 10.09
N ASP A 20 1.08 -5.96 11.05
CA ASP A 20 1.17 -4.52 10.79
C ASP A 20 2.40 -4.17 9.92
N ALA A 21 3.53 -4.85 10.11
CA ALA A 21 4.71 -4.70 9.27
C ALA A 21 4.41 -5.06 7.80
N VAL A 22 3.69 -6.18 7.58
CA VAL A 22 3.26 -6.55 6.23
C VAL A 22 2.34 -5.49 5.63
N ARG A 23 1.31 -5.04 6.35
CA ARG A 23 0.41 -3.96 5.90
C ARG A 23 1.17 -2.69 5.57
N TRP A 24 2.15 -2.36 6.40
CA TRP A 24 2.94 -1.15 6.23
C TRP A 24 3.72 -1.16 4.92
N VAL A 25 4.39 -2.27 4.57
CA VAL A 25 5.10 -2.42 3.28
C VAL A 25 4.13 -2.41 2.11
N LEU A 26 2.94 -3.01 2.25
CA LEU A 26 1.89 -3.03 1.22
C LEU A 26 1.27 -1.63 0.94
N GLY A 27 1.72 -0.60 1.66
CA GLY A 27 1.34 0.79 1.38
C GLY A 27 0.34 1.41 2.34
N GLU A 28 0.11 0.80 3.52
CA GLU A 28 -0.72 1.44 4.55
C GLU A 28 -0.09 2.75 5.01
N GLN A 29 -0.85 3.83 4.93
CA GLN A 29 -0.42 5.18 5.32
C GLN A 29 -1.14 5.71 6.55
N SER A 30 -2.14 4.99 7.04
CA SER A 30 -2.86 5.35 8.24
C SER A 30 -2.10 4.83 9.47
N ALA A 31 -1.58 5.74 10.30
CA ALA A 31 -0.97 5.38 11.57
C ALA A 31 -1.96 4.63 12.48
N ARG A 32 -3.25 5.03 12.45
CA ARG A 32 -4.32 4.38 13.22
C ARG A 32 -4.55 2.93 12.79
N ALA A 33 -4.45 2.63 11.48
CA ALA A 33 -4.56 1.26 10.99
C ALA A 33 -3.40 0.37 11.48
N LEU A 34 -2.27 0.98 11.82
CA LEU A 34 -1.10 0.34 12.43
C LEU A 34 -1.07 0.51 13.96
N ARG A 35 -2.19 0.90 14.56
CA ARG A 35 -2.36 1.08 16.01
C ARG A 35 -1.44 2.13 16.65
N GLY A 36 -0.91 3.06 15.85
CA GLY A 36 -0.12 4.22 16.27
C GLY A 36 -0.91 5.52 16.23
N GLY A 37 -0.46 6.53 16.94
CA GLY A 37 -0.95 7.91 16.84
C GLY A 37 -0.34 8.62 15.63
N ASN A 38 0.96 8.43 15.44
CA ASN A 38 1.75 8.96 14.32
C ASN A 38 2.47 7.83 13.57
N MET A 39 2.85 8.08 12.31
CA MET A 39 3.57 7.08 11.53
C MET A 39 4.93 6.73 12.14
N GLN A 40 5.58 7.66 12.83
CA GLN A 40 6.85 7.46 13.52
C GLN A 40 6.74 6.48 14.70
N ASP A 41 5.53 6.19 15.19
CA ASP A 41 5.32 5.23 16.29
C ASP A 41 5.64 3.79 15.88
N VAL A 42 5.78 3.50 14.56
CA VAL A 42 6.27 2.20 14.09
C VAL A 42 7.76 2.00 14.37
N ILE A 43 8.50 3.09 14.66
CA ILE A 43 9.93 3.03 15.01
C ILE A 43 10.04 2.68 16.50
N PHE A 44 10.89 1.70 16.81
CA PHE A 44 11.09 1.28 18.19
C PHE A 44 11.47 2.44 19.10
N GLY A 45 10.62 2.75 20.08
CA GLY A 45 10.77 3.85 21.03
C GLY A 45 11.77 3.60 22.17
N GLY A 46 12.30 2.38 22.27
CA GLY A 46 13.18 1.99 23.36
C GLY A 46 12.46 1.34 24.53
N THR A 47 13.23 0.76 25.42
CA THR A 47 12.82 0.21 26.73
C THR A 47 13.88 0.56 27.78
N GLN A 48 13.67 0.17 29.03
CA GLN A 48 14.68 0.34 30.07
C GLN A 48 16.03 -0.30 29.73
N SER A 49 16.03 -1.40 28.96
CA SER A 49 17.23 -2.18 28.60
C SER A 49 17.72 -1.94 27.16
N ARG A 50 16.94 -1.33 26.28
CA ARG A 50 17.28 -1.12 24.87
C ARG A 50 17.05 0.33 24.44
N LYS A 51 18.05 0.92 23.78
CA LYS A 51 17.96 2.30 23.27
C LYS A 51 16.92 2.42 22.14
N PRO A 52 16.28 3.58 21.99
CA PRO A 52 15.40 3.87 20.87
C PRO A 52 16.17 3.79 19.55
N GLN A 53 15.49 3.37 18.49
CA GLN A 53 16.06 3.34 17.13
C GLN A 53 15.80 4.66 16.40
N SER A 54 16.68 5.03 15.48
CA SER A 54 16.53 6.23 14.64
C SER A 54 15.64 6.01 13.42
N SER A 55 15.50 4.76 12.99
CA SER A 55 14.71 4.37 11.82
C SER A 55 14.14 2.97 11.97
N CYS A 56 13.15 2.66 11.16
CA CYS A 56 12.67 1.29 10.95
C CYS A 56 12.71 0.97 9.46
N GLU A 57 12.93 -0.31 9.17
CA GLU A 57 12.92 -0.86 7.83
C GLU A 57 12.27 -2.24 7.87
N VAL A 58 11.40 -2.49 6.88
CA VAL A 58 10.78 -3.80 6.69
C VAL A 58 10.91 -4.17 5.22
N THR A 59 11.40 -5.38 4.98
CA THR A 59 11.51 -5.95 3.64
C THR A 59 10.65 -7.21 3.54
N LEU A 60 9.79 -7.26 2.53
CA LEU A 60 9.07 -8.46 2.12
C LEU A 60 9.74 -9.02 0.89
N VAL A 61 10.13 -10.29 0.94
CA VAL A 61 10.72 -11.01 -0.20
C VAL A 61 9.68 -11.99 -0.73
N PHE A 62 9.38 -11.89 -2.00
CA PHE A 62 8.41 -12.73 -2.72
C PHE A 62 9.15 -13.62 -3.71
N ASP A 63 8.82 -14.90 -3.72
CA ASP A 63 9.21 -15.82 -4.78
C ASP A 63 8.45 -15.47 -6.08
N ASN A 64 9.18 -15.16 -7.12
CA ASN A 64 8.66 -14.78 -8.42
C ASN A 64 9.02 -15.81 -9.52
N THR A 65 9.37 -17.03 -9.16
CA THR A 65 9.68 -18.11 -10.11
C THR A 65 8.53 -18.37 -11.07
N ASN A 66 7.29 -18.20 -10.62
CA ASN A 66 6.07 -18.31 -11.42
C ASN A 66 5.69 -17.02 -12.16
N LYS A 67 6.56 -15.99 -12.17
CA LYS A 67 6.30 -14.68 -12.79
C LYS A 67 4.97 -14.04 -12.35
N ILE A 68 4.66 -14.15 -11.06
CA ILE A 68 3.48 -13.52 -10.45
C ILE A 68 3.55 -12.00 -10.59
N PHE A 69 4.74 -11.44 -10.36
CA PHE A 69 5.05 -10.05 -10.68
C PHE A 69 5.62 -9.98 -12.11
N ASP A 70 5.19 -9.00 -12.89
CA ASP A 70 5.71 -8.73 -14.24
C ASP A 70 7.11 -8.09 -14.15
N LEU A 71 8.04 -8.86 -13.59
CA LEU A 71 9.46 -8.53 -13.44
C LEU A 71 10.28 -9.78 -13.79
N ASP A 72 11.35 -9.58 -14.55
CA ASP A 72 12.20 -10.69 -15.02
C ASP A 72 13.29 -11.05 -13.99
N VAL A 73 12.84 -11.35 -12.76
CA VAL A 73 13.68 -11.76 -11.63
C VAL A 73 13.01 -12.89 -10.86
N ALA A 74 13.81 -13.78 -10.28
CA ALA A 74 13.32 -14.93 -9.51
C ALA A 74 12.75 -14.52 -8.13
N GLU A 75 13.23 -13.42 -7.56
CA GLU A 75 12.76 -12.90 -6.28
C GLU A 75 12.49 -11.40 -6.39
N VAL A 76 11.42 -10.95 -5.74
CA VAL A 76 11.06 -9.53 -5.65
C VAL A 76 11.10 -9.10 -4.18
N ALA A 77 12.07 -8.27 -3.84
CA ALA A 77 12.22 -7.68 -2.51
C ALA A 77 11.58 -6.28 -2.49
N MET A 78 10.57 -6.10 -1.66
CA MET A 78 9.91 -4.82 -1.47
C MET A 78 10.22 -4.31 -0.09
N THR A 79 10.88 -3.15 -0.01
CA THR A 79 11.34 -2.55 1.24
C THR A 79 10.65 -1.21 1.47
N ARG A 80 10.21 -0.99 2.69
CA ARG A 80 9.80 0.32 3.18
C ARG A 80 10.68 0.73 4.34
N ARG A 81 11.14 1.98 4.31
CA ARG A 81 11.98 2.59 5.36
C ARG A 81 11.35 3.89 5.84
N LEU A 82 11.47 4.17 7.13
CA LEU A 82 11.04 5.42 7.76
C LEU A 82 12.06 5.83 8.81
N ASP A 83 12.41 7.10 8.84
CA ASP A 83 13.23 7.70 9.91
C ASP A 83 12.38 8.56 10.87
N ARG A 84 12.98 8.97 11.99
CA ARG A 84 12.30 9.84 12.97
C ARG A 84 12.03 11.24 12.47
N ASN A 85 12.72 11.69 11.41
CA ASN A 85 12.49 12.99 10.78
C ASN A 85 11.25 12.94 9.85
N GLY A 86 10.66 11.75 9.67
CA GLY A 86 9.49 11.54 8.81
C GLY A 86 9.83 11.24 7.36
N ASN A 87 11.14 11.09 7.00
CA ASN A 87 11.50 10.69 5.65
C ASN A 87 11.14 9.23 5.44
N SER A 88 10.27 8.99 4.47
CA SER A 88 9.80 7.65 4.10
C SER A 88 10.28 7.29 2.71
N GLY A 89 10.92 6.13 2.57
CA GLY A 89 11.38 5.59 1.29
C GLY A 89 10.76 4.23 0.99
N TYR A 90 10.53 3.97 -0.30
CA TYR A 90 10.11 2.69 -0.82
C TYR A 90 11.15 2.19 -1.82
N PHE A 91 11.41 0.89 -1.81
CA PHE A 91 12.42 0.29 -2.68
C PHE A 91 11.89 -1.04 -3.23
N ILE A 92 12.20 -1.31 -4.50
CA ILE A 92 11.97 -2.60 -5.17
C ILE A 92 13.33 -3.12 -5.61
N ASN A 93 13.74 -4.28 -5.10
CA ASN A 93 15.06 -4.87 -5.34
C ASN A 93 16.22 -3.87 -5.10
N GLY A 94 16.11 -3.07 -4.03
CA GLY A 94 17.08 -2.05 -3.67
C GLY A 94 17.00 -0.74 -4.46
N GLN A 95 16.19 -0.67 -5.53
CA GLN A 95 16.00 0.55 -6.30
C GLN A 95 14.89 1.41 -5.69
N ALA A 96 15.15 2.71 -5.52
CA ALA A 96 14.17 3.67 -5.03
C ALA A 96 12.94 3.72 -5.95
N SER A 97 11.77 3.57 -5.36
CA SER A 97 10.50 3.48 -6.06
C SER A 97 9.45 4.35 -5.39
N ARG A 98 8.35 4.61 -6.06
CA ARG A 98 7.22 5.37 -5.51
C ARG A 98 6.19 4.42 -4.91
N LEU A 99 5.47 4.88 -3.90
CA LEU A 99 4.35 4.13 -3.33
C LEU A 99 3.38 3.61 -4.41
N LYS A 100 3.07 4.44 -5.40
CA LYS A 100 2.15 4.07 -6.50
C LYS A 100 2.65 2.87 -7.31
N ASP A 101 3.95 2.71 -7.46
CA ASP A 101 4.56 1.62 -8.23
C ASP A 101 4.43 0.31 -7.45
N ILE A 102 4.67 0.34 -6.13
CA ILE A 102 4.43 -0.79 -5.23
C ILE A 102 2.94 -1.18 -5.23
N VAL A 103 2.05 -0.21 -5.04
CA VAL A 103 0.60 -0.45 -5.06
C VAL A 103 0.16 -1.05 -6.39
N ARG A 104 0.70 -0.58 -7.53
CA ARG A 104 0.40 -1.12 -8.86
C ARG A 104 0.82 -2.58 -9.00
N LEU A 105 2.02 -2.96 -8.52
CA LEU A 105 2.48 -4.34 -8.53
C LEU A 105 1.55 -5.25 -7.72
N PHE A 106 1.14 -4.82 -6.52
CA PHE A 106 0.22 -5.59 -5.69
C PHE A 106 -1.19 -5.69 -6.26
N HIS A 107 -1.69 -4.64 -6.92
CA HIS A 107 -2.96 -4.71 -7.63
C HIS A 107 -2.94 -5.75 -8.74
N GLY A 108 -1.79 -5.89 -9.44
CA GLY A 108 -1.63 -6.88 -10.51
C GLY A 108 -1.81 -8.34 -10.05
N ILE A 109 -1.54 -8.63 -8.79
CA ILE A 109 -1.65 -9.98 -8.20
C ILE A 109 -2.84 -10.15 -7.26
N GLY A 110 -3.79 -9.20 -7.24
CA GLY A 110 -4.97 -9.24 -6.39
C GLY A 110 -4.71 -8.88 -4.91
N LEU A 111 -3.52 -8.42 -4.58
CA LEU A 111 -3.15 -7.92 -3.24
C LEU A 111 -3.34 -6.39 -3.18
N GLY A 112 -4.57 -5.93 -3.39
CA GLY A 112 -4.88 -4.49 -3.41
C GLY A 112 -4.85 -3.82 -2.03
N LYS A 113 -4.88 -2.48 -2.05
CA LYS A 113 -4.83 -1.61 -0.87
C LYS A 113 -6.02 -1.78 0.09
N ALA A 114 -7.15 -2.31 -0.36
CA ALA A 114 -8.36 -2.46 0.46
C ALA A 114 -8.26 -3.58 1.51
N GLY A 115 -7.12 -4.29 1.59
CA GLY A 115 -6.74 -5.03 2.79
C GLY A 115 -7.50 -6.32 3.05
N TYR A 116 -8.17 -6.89 2.05
CA TYR A 116 -8.83 -8.20 2.22
C TYR A 116 -7.84 -9.37 2.16
N SER A 117 -6.64 -9.14 1.66
CA SER A 117 -5.54 -10.11 1.72
C SER A 117 -4.99 -10.29 3.14
N ILE A 118 -5.20 -9.28 4.02
CA ILE A 118 -4.81 -9.32 5.43
C ILE A 118 -6.06 -9.10 6.28
N ILE A 119 -6.63 -10.19 6.77
CA ILE A 119 -7.81 -10.15 7.63
C ILE A 119 -7.35 -9.84 9.05
N GLY A 120 -7.58 -8.62 9.50
CA GLY A 120 -7.31 -8.21 10.88
C GLY A 120 -8.42 -8.67 11.85
N GLN A 121 -8.12 -8.61 13.13
CA GLN A 121 -9.08 -8.91 14.19
C GLN A 121 -10.32 -8.01 14.06
N GLY A 122 -11.52 -8.60 14.12
CA GLY A 122 -12.82 -7.91 13.98
C GLY A 122 -13.21 -7.56 12.53
N LYS A 123 -12.32 -7.74 11.55
CA LYS A 123 -12.62 -7.44 10.13
C LYS A 123 -13.69 -8.35 9.55
N VAL A 124 -13.71 -9.60 9.94
CA VAL A 124 -14.73 -10.58 9.48
C VAL A 124 -16.13 -10.12 9.90
N GLU A 125 -16.30 -9.72 11.15
CA GLU A 125 -17.58 -9.20 11.66
C GLU A 125 -18.01 -7.92 10.94
N GLN A 126 -17.04 -7.01 10.67
CA GLN A 126 -17.31 -5.81 9.90
C GLN A 126 -17.80 -6.12 8.47
N ILE A 127 -17.21 -7.13 7.82
CA ILE A 127 -17.61 -7.57 6.48
C ILE A 127 -19.02 -8.20 6.53
N MET A 128 -19.30 -9.02 7.52
CA MET A 128 -20.62 -9.67 7.65
C MET A 128 -21.74 -8.66 7.93
N ASN A 129 -21.45 -7.63 8.73
CA ASN A 129 -22.40 -6.57 9.08
C ASN A 129 -22.37 -5.39 8.10
N ALA A 130 -21.49 -5.41 7.07
CA ALA A 130 -21.38 -4.36 6.08
C ALA A 130 -22.62 -4.28 5.18
N LYS A 131 -22.93 -3.08 4.70
CA LYS A 131 -23.99 -2.85 3.72
C LYS A 131 -23.69 -3.58 2.41
N PRO A 132 -24.72 -3.92 1.59
CA PRO A 132 -24.51 -4.60 0.30
C PRO A 132 -23.52 -3.89 -0.64
N GLU A 133 -23.50 -2.56 -0.60
CA GLU A 133 -22.60 -1.71 -1.41
C GLU A 133 -21.13 -1.92 -1.01
N ASP A 134 -20.85 -1.98 0.30
CA ASP A 134 -19.50 -2.22 0.82
C ASP A 134 -19.03 -3.64 0.53
N ARG A 135 -19.95 -4.64 0.61
CA ARG A 135 -19.63 -6.02 0.23
C ARG A 135 -19.29 -6.14 -1.25
N ARG A 136 -19.93 -5.36 -2.12
CA ARG A 136 -19.62 -5.33 -3.55
C ARG A 136 -18.18 -4.93 -3.81
N LEU A 137 -17.64 -3.95 -3.07
CA LEU A 137 -16.24 -3.53 -3.20
C LEU A 137 -15.27 -4.69 -2.92
N ILE A 138 -15.60 -5.56 -1.97
CA ILE A 138 -14.80 -6.74 -1.64
C ILE A 138 -14.73 -7.72 -2.82
N PHE A 139 -15.88 -7.97 -3.47
CA PHE A 139 -15.92 -8.83 -4.66
C PHE A 139 -15.19 -8.21 -5.84
N GLU A 140 -15.34 -6.90 -6.08
CA GLU A 140 -14.63 -6.18 -7.14
C GLU A 140 -13.11 -6.25 -6.95
N GLU A 141 -12.63 -6.20 -5.71
CA GLU A 141 -11.20 -6.37 -5.39
C GLU A 141 -10.73 -7.80 -5.61
N ALA A 142 -11.47 -8.79 -5.10
CA ALA A 142 -11.13 -10.20 -5.26
C ALA A 142 -11.09 -10.65 -6.73
N THR A 143 -11.86 -10.03 -7.60
CA THR A 143 -11.90 -10.30 -9.04
C THR A 143 -10.85 -9.54 -9.84
N GLY A 144 -10.01 -8.71 -9.20
CA GLY A 144 -8.99 -7.90 -9.88
C GLY A 144 -9.56 -6.72 -10.69
N LEU A 145 -10.87 -6.44 -10.62
CA LEU A 145 -11.52 -5.33 -11.32
C LEU A 145 -11.01 -3.95 -10.86
N MET A 146 -10.40 -3.88 -9.68
CA MET A 146 -9.82 -2.65 -9.14
C MET A 146 -8.68 -2.09 -10.00
N VAL A 147 -7.90 -2.96 -10.66
CA VAL A 147 -6.86 -2.54 -11.62
C VAL A 147 -7.49 -1.77 -12.79
N TYR A 148 -8.61 -2.26 -13.28
CA TYR A 148 -9.32 -1.64 -14.39
C TYR A 148 -9.94 -0.30 -14.00
N LYS A 149 -10.55 -0.23 -12.81
CA LYS A 149 -11.12 1.00 -12.26
C LYS A 149 -10.07 2.08 -12.05
N SER A 150 -8.94 1.75 -11.45
CA SER A 150 -7.85 2.71 -11.21
C SER A 150 -7.25 3.25 -12.51
N ARG A 151 -7.07 2.39 -13.53
CA ARG A 151 -6.64 2.83 -14.87
C ARG A 151 -7.66 3.74 -15.55
N LYS A 152 -8.94 3.39 -15.44
CA LYS A 152 -10.02 4.22 -16.01
C LYS A 152 -10.07 5.60 -15.35
N GLU A 153 -9.98 5.68 -14.03
CA GLU A 153 -9.95 6.94 -13.29
C GLU A 153 -8.72 7.79 -13.62
N GLU A 154 -7.54 7.16 -13.80
CA GLU A 154 -6.32 7.84 -14.22
C GLU A 154 -6.50 8.46 -15.62
N ILE A 155 -7.00 7.70 -16.58
CA ILE A 155 -7.29 8.17 -17.94
C ILE A 155 -8.34 9.30 -17.95
N GLU A 156 -9.40 9.18 -17.16
CA GLU A 156 -10.43 10.21 -17.07
C GLU A 156 -9.89 11.51 -16.43
N ARG A 157 -9.00 11.40 -15.45
CA ARG A 157 -8.33 12.55 -14.82
C ARG A 157 -7.42 13.25 -15.82
N ASP A 158 -6.61 12.52 -16.58
CA ASP A 158 -5.72 13.06 -17.60
C ASP A 158 -6.51 13.74 -18.72
N ARG A 159 -7.62 13.14 -19.13
CA ARG A 159 -8.53 13.71 -20.13
C ARG A 159 -9.20 15.03 -19.65
N LYS A 160 -9.56 15.11 -18.37
CA LYS A 160 -10.08 16.35 -17.78
C LYS A 160 -9.01 17.44 -17.70
N SER A 161 -7.79 17.10 -17.30
CA SER A 161 -6.67 18.07 -17.23
C SER A 161 -6.28 18.59 -18.61
N THR A 162 -6.28 17.73 -19.64
CA THR A 162 -6.00 18.13 -21.03
C THR A 162 -7.07 19.05 -21.58
N ARG A 163 -8.36 18.81 -21.28
CA ARG A 163 -9.47 19.70 -21.70
C ARG A 163 -9.39 21.07 -21.03
N LEU A 164 -9.06 21.14 -19.75
CA LEU A 164 -8.86 22.40 -19.02
C LEU A 164 -7.70 23.21 -19.59
N ASN A 165 -6.56 22.57 -19.89
CA ASN A 165 -5.40 23.24 -20.48
C ASN A 165 -5.66 23.72 -21.92
N SER A 166 -6.49 23.03 -22.72
CA SER A 166 -6.88 23.48 -24.05
C SER A 166 -7.82 24.67 -24.02
N SER A 167 -8.76 24.73 -23.06
CA SER A 167 -9.66 25.87 -22.90
C SER A 167 -8.93 27.14 -22.46
N HIS A 168 -7.92 27.01 -21.56
CA HIS A 168 -7.06 28.13 -21.16
C HIS A 168 -6.17 28.67 -22.30
N ARG A 169 -5.73 27.83 -23.23
CA ARG A 169 -4.97 28.28 -24.42
C ARG A 169 -5.83 29.03 -25.43
N HIS A 170 -7.14 28.77 -25.52
CA HIS A 170 -8.04 29.50 -26.41
C HIS A 170 -8.37 30.90 -25.90
N THR A 171 -8.51 31.07 -24.59
CA THR A 171 -8.80 32.40 -23.99
C THR A 171 -7.63 33.37 -24.00
N SER A 172 -6.38 32.88 -24.05
CA SER A 172 -5.18 33.75 -24.10
C SER A 172 -4.78 34.22 -25.53
N ARG A 173 -5.55 33.85 -26.57
CA ARG A 173 -5.27 34.21 -27.97
C ARG A 173 -6.32 35.17 -28.58
N MET A 174 -7.09 35.90 -27.79
CA MET A 174 -7.88 36.99 -28.32
C MET A 174 -6.96 38.20 -28.53
N PRO A 175 -6.79 38.68 -29.76
CA PRO A 175 -6.07 39.92 -30.02
C PRO A 175 -6.85 41.08 -29.39
N SER A 176 -6.15 41.92 -28.62
CA SER A 176 -6.62 43.24 -28.21
C SER A 176 -6.81 44.06 -29.49
N SER A 177 -8.04 44.24 -29.90
CA SER A 177 -8.40 45.20 -30.96
C SER A 177 -8.27 46.59 -30.37
N ALA A 178 -7.31 47.38 -30.91
CA ALA A 178 -7.22 48.81 -30.78
C ALA A 178 -8.38 49.50 -31.46
#